data_7e2101682d945e6d11581b7b5904571b
#
_entry.id   7e2101682d945e6d11581b7b5904571b
#
_cell.length_a   1.000
_cell.length_b   1.000
_cell.length_c   1.000
_cell.angle_alpha   90.00
_cell.angle_beta   90.00
_cell.angle_gamma   90.00
#
_symmetry.space_group_name_H-M   'P 1'
#
loop_
_entity.id
_entity.type
_entity.pdbx_description
1 polymer ?
#
loop_
_entity_poly.entity_id
_entity_poly.type
_entity_poly.pdbx_seq_one_letter_code
_entity_poly.pdbx_strand_id
1 'polypeptide(L)'
;YQGSDLTMENTMMACVKHFGLYGGAEGGRDYNTVDMSRRKMYQEYLPPYKAAVEAGAGSIMTSFNVVDAIPATGNKWLLTDLLRNQWGFNGFVVTDYTAINEMIQHGMGDLQTVSILAMKAGVDMDMVGEAFQRTLKQSLEEGKVTRAEIDQACRRVLEAKYKLGLFEDP
;
A
#
# COMPACT_ATOMS: atom_id res chain seq x y z
N TYR A 1 20.82 2.31 0.04
CA TYR A 1 21.10 0.86 -0.03
C TYR A 1 20.45 0.17 -1.21
N GLN A 2 19.43 0.77 -1.85
CA GLN A 2 18.78 0.17 -3.01
C GLN A 2 19.75 0.04 -4.21
N GLY A 3 20.65 0.99 -4.40
CA GLY A 3 21.59 0.99 -5.55
C GLY A 3 20.89 1.34 -6.87
N SER A 4 21.68 1.35 -7.94
CA SER A 4 21.22 1.63 -9.31
C SER A 4 20.82 0.36 -10.09
N ASP A 5 21.29 -0.79 -9.65
CA ASP A 5 21.02 -2.09 -10.25
C ASP A 5 20.62 -3.08 -9.16
N LEU A 6 19.34 -3.46 -9.16
CA LEU A 6 18.74 -4.34 -8.15
C LEU A 6 19.10 -5.81 -8.32
N THR A 7 19.79 -6.20 -9.40
CA THR A 7 20.26 -7.57 -9.62
C THR A 7 21.58 -7.86 -8.94
N MET A 8 22.24 -6.82 -8.41
CA MET A 8 23.53 -6.96 -7.73
C MET A 8 23.36 -7.48 -6.30
N GLU A 9 24.22 -8.41 -5.88
CA GLU A 9 24.19 -9.05 -4.54
C GLU A 9 24.26 -8.07 -3.36
N ASN A 10 24.82 -6.87 -3.56
CA ASN A 10 24.98 -5.84 -2.54
C ASN A 10 23.85 -4.80 -2.53
N THR A 11 22.77 -5.05 -3.23
CA THR A 11 21.59 -4.17 -3.32
C THR A 11 20.35 -4.86 -2.78
N MET A 12 19.34 -4.08 -2.44
CA MET A 12 18.01 -4.58 -2.10
C MET A 12 16.94 -3.54 -2.42
N MET A 13 15.77 -3.99 -2.76
CA MET A 13 14.65 -3.07 -3.01
C MET A 13 14.22 -2.36 -1.72
N ALA A 14 14.17 -1.04 -1.76
CA ALA A 14 13.72 -0.24 -0.63
C ALA A 14 12.20 -0.33 -0.47
N CYS A 15 11.75 -0.52 0.77
CA CYS A 15 10.35 -0.39 1.17
C CYS A 15 10.19 0.82 2.08
N VAL A 16 9.47 1.82 1.61
CA VAL A 16 9.20 3.03 2.39
C VAL A 16 7.97 2.81 3.26
N LYS A 17 8.11 3.02 4.57
CA LYS A 17 7.04 2.66 5.52
C LYS A 17 7.02 3.56 6.76
N HIS A 18 5.91 3.66 7.43
CA HIS A 18 4.60 3.11 7.05
C HIS A 18 3.78 4.24 6.45
N PHE A 19 3.36 4.08 5.21
CA PHE A 19 2.76 5.16 4.43
C PHE A 19 1.32 5.44 4.86
N GLY A 20 1.08 6.67 5.21
CA GLY A 20 -0.20 7.18 5.63
C GLY A 20 -0.11 7.97 6.94
N LEU A 21 0.87 8.89 7.06
CA LEU A 21 1.01 9.82 8.18
C LEU A 21 1.33 9.13 9.52
N TYR A 22 1.99 7.99 9.46
CA TYR A 22 2.38 7.22 10.63
C TYR A 22 3.20 8.08 11.61
N GLY A 23 2.88 7.97 12.90
CA GLY A 23 3.45 8.84 13.95
C GLY A 23 2.63 10.10 14.25
N GLY A 24 1.65 10.45 13.40
CA GLY A 24 0.73 11.57 13.61
C GLY A 24 -0.58 11.21 14.31
N ALA A 25 -0.74 9.95 14.73
CA ALA A 25 -1.97 9.46 15.35
C ALA A 25 -2.25 10.12 16.69
N GLU A 26 -3.54 10.38 16.97
CA GLU A 26 -3.99 11.01 18.18
C GLU A 26 -3.57 10.24 19.43
N GLY A 27 -3.08 10.98 20.44
CA GLY A 27 -2.59 10.43 21.68
C GLY A 27 -1.33 9.56 21.55
N GLY A 28 -0.65 9.58 20.39
CA GLY A 28 0.49 8.72 20.11
C GLY A 28 0.16 7.23 20.09
N ARG A 29 -1.12 6.90 19.88
CA ARG A 29 -1.61 5.51 19.86
C ARG A 29 -1.61 4.98 18.44
N ASP A 30 -0.93 3.87 18.24
CA ASP A 30 -0.97 3.12 16.99
C ASP A 30 -2.41 2.73 16.62
N TYR A 31 -2.70 2.55 15.34
CA TYR A 31 -4.04 2.26 14.81
C TYR A 31 -5.08 3.38 14.96
N ASN A 32 -4.76 4.46 15.67
CA ASN A 32 -5.71 5.54 15.92
C ASN A 32 -5.81 6.50 14.74
N THR A 33 -6.78 7.41 14.82
CA THR A 33 -7.03 8.45 13.82
C THR A 33 -5.88 9.45 13.76
N VAL A 34 -5.52 9.85 12.54
CA VAL A 34 -4.73 11.05 12.28
C VAL A 34 -5.68 12.15 11.88
N ASP A 35 -5.86 13.15 12.73
CA ASP A 35 -6.64 14.34 12.44
C ASP A 35 -5.73 15.54 12.22
N MET A 36 -5.58 15.92 10.97
CA MET A 36 -4.83 17.11 10.57
C MET A 36 -5.28 17.63 9.23
N SER A 37 -5.10 18.93 9.02
CA SER A 37 -5.41 19.55 7.73
C SER A 37 -4.51 19.02 6.61
N ARG A 38 -5.02 19.00 5.38
CA ARG A 38 -4.23 18.68 4.17
C ARG A 38 -2.95 19.53 4.09
N ARG A 39 -3.03 20.81 4.45
CA ARG A 39 -1.86 21.69 4.49
C ARG A 39 -0.76 21.12 5.39
N LYS A 40 -1.10 20.69 6.60
CA LYS A 40 -0.13 20.09 7.54
C LYS A 40 0.44 18.79 6.99
N MET A 41 -0.40 17.93 6.37
CA MET A 41 0.06 16.71 5.72
C MET A 41 1.16 17.01 4.69
N TYR A 42 0.94 17.95 3.79
CA TYR A 42 1.89 18.32 2.74
C TYR A 42 3.14 19.06 3.24
N GLN A 43 3.05 19.74 4.36
CA GLN A 43 4.20 20.50 4.89
C GLN A 43 5.11 19.67 5.81
N GLU A 44 4.55 18.71 6.56
CA GLU A 44 5.27 18.06 7.64
C GLU A 44 5.41 16.53 7.45
N TYR A 45 4.36 15.83 7.01
CA TYR A 45 4.32 14.37 7.03
C TYR A 45 4.57 13.71 5.68
N LEU A 46 4.11 14.30 4.60
CA LEU A 46 4.24 13.72 3.25
C LEU A 46 5.61 13.94 2.59
N PRO A 47 6.37 15.02 2.89
CA PRO A 47 7.62 15.28 2.19
C PRO A 47 8.66 14.15 2.26
N PRO A 48 8.90 13.45 3.39
CA PRO A 48 9.85 12.34 3.43
C PRO A 48 9.46 11.18 2.52
N TYR A 49 8.16 10.86 2.45
CA TYR A 49 7.66 9.80 1.57
C TYR A 49 7.81 10.19 0.09
N LYS A 50 7.48 11.44 -0.23
CA LYS A 50 7.66 11.97 -1.59
C LYS A 50 9.13 11.91 -2.02
N ALA A 51 10.03 12.36 -1.19
CA ALA A 51 11.47 12.30 -1.46
C ALA A 51 11.97 10.85 -1.68
N ALA A 52 11.45 9.88 -0.92
CA ALA A 52 11.81 8.48 -1.09
C ALA A 52 11.26 7.91 -2.42
N VAL A 53 10.05 8.30 -2.84
CA VAL A 53 9.48 7.95 -4.16
C VAL A 53 10.33 8.55 -5.28
N GLU A 54 10.69 9.83 -5.18
CA GLU A 54 11.56 10.52 -6.14
C GLU A 54 12.98 9.92 -6.20
N ALA A 55 13.47 9.36 -5.09
CA ALA A 55 14.72 8.60 -5.04
C ALA A 55 14.61 7.18 -5.62
N GLY A 56 13.43 6.78 -6.10
CA GLY A 56 13.23 5.51 -6.80
C GLY A 56 12.91 4.30 -5.91
N ALA A 57 12.36 4.50 -4.71
CA ALA A 57 11.94 3.38 -3.86
C ALA A 57 11.02 2.41 -4.63
N GLY A 58 11.31 1.11 -4.55
CA GLY A 58 10.61 0.08 -5.34
C GLY A 58 9.32 -0.42 -4.72
N SER A 59 9.13 -0.21 -3.42
CA SER A 59 7.89 -0.60 -2.72
C SER A 59 7.51 0.38 -1.62
N ILE A 60 6.24 0.34 -1.26
CA ILE A 60 5.65 1.10 -0.14
C ILE A 60 4.79 0.17 0.68
N MET A 61 4.89 0.29 2.01
CA MET A 61 4.01 -0.41 2.95
C MET A 61 3.00 0.57 3.56
N THR A 62 1.72 0.20 3.55
CA THR A 62 0.66 1.00 4.16
C THR A 62 0.76 1.01 5.68
N SER A 63 0.22 2.02 6.33
CA SER A 63 0.11 2.09 7.79
C SER A 63 -1.26 1.62 8.30
N PHE A 64 -1.37 1.42 9.62
CA PHE A 64 -2.62 1.00 10.27
C PHE A 64 -3.58 2.13 10.58
N ASN A 65 -3.08 3.35 10.75
CA ASN A 65 -3.87 4.47 11.23
C ASN A 65 -4.92 4.93 10.22
N VAL A 66 -5.92 5.60 10.75
CA VAL A 66 -7.01 6.19 9.97
C VAL A 66 -6.62 7.59 9.49
N VAL A 67 -6.87 7.90 8.24
CA VAL A 67 -6.64 9.21 7.60
C VAL A 67 -7.92 9.65 6.92
N ASP A 68 -8.46 10.81 7.30
CA ASP A 68 -9.75 11.32 6.77
C ASP A 68 -10.87 10.27 6.93
N ALA A 69 -11.01 9.67 8.10
CA ALA A 69 -11.99 8.63 8.46
C ALA A 69 -11.84 7.29 7.70
N ILE A 70 -10.78 7.09 6.92
CA ILE A 70 -10.53 5.86 6.18
C ILE A 70 -9.17 5.29 6.60
N PRO A 71 -9.07 4.01 7.01
CA PRO A 71 -7.79 3.35 7.25
C PRO A 71 -6.86 3.50 6.05
N ALA A 72 -5.57 3.78 6.28
CA ALA A 72 -4.61 4.07 5.23
C ALA A 72 -4.56 2.96 4.16
N THR A 73 -4.72 1.70 4.55
CA THR A 73 -4.76 0.54 3.66
C THR A 73 -5.95 0.56 2.68
N GLY A 74 -7.09 1.16 3.07
CA GLY A 74 -8.28 1.33 2.22
C GLY A 74 -8.43 2.71 1.61
N ASN A 75 -7.46 3.60 1.79
CA ASN A 75 -7.57 5.01 1.42
C ASN A 75 -7.12 5.26 -0.02
N LYS A 76 -8.09 5.30 -0.94
CA LYS A 76 -7.84 5.53 -2.38
C LYS A 76 -7.15 6.86 -2.66
N TRP A 77 -7.53 7.94 -1.95
CA TRP A 77 -6.85 9.21 -2.13
C TRP A 77 -5.36 9.09 -1.84
N LEU A 78 -5.00 8.42 -0.76
CA LEU A 78 -3.61 8.26 -0.34
C LEU A 78 -2.81 7.39 -1.32
N LEU A 79 -3.33 6.19 -1.65
CA LEU A 79 -2.58 5.18 -2.40
C LEU A 79 -2.67 5.37 -3.94
N THR A 80 -3.78 5.86 -4.44
CA THR A 80 -3.96 6.06 -5.88
C THR A 80 -3.76 7.51 -6.27
N ASP A 81 -4.55 8.43 -5.71
CA ASP A 81 -4.58 9.79 -6.23
C ASP A 81 -3.29 10.55 -5.89
N LEU A 82 -2.80 10.44 -4.66
CA LEU A 82 -1.56 11.07 -4.23
C LEU A 82 -0.33 10.29 -4.69
N LEU A 83 -0.21 9.02 -4.24
CA LEU A 83 1.01 8.24 -4.42
C LEU A 83 1.27 7.94 -5.90
N ARG A 84 0.27 7.41 -6.62
CA ARG A 84 0.46 6.98 -8.01
C ARG A 84 0.27 8.11 -9.00
N ASN A 85 -0.87 8.84 -8.91
CA ASN A 85 -1.22 9.82 -9.92
C ASN A 85 -0.42 11.12 -9.79
N GLN A 86 -0.21 11.63 -8.56
CA GLN A 86 0.52 12.87 -8.36
C GLN A 86 2.03 12.69 -8.26
N TRP A 87 2.50 11.64 -7.57
CA TRP A 87 3.94 11.41 -7.38
C TRP A 87 4.56 10.45 -8.39
N GLY A 88 3.74 9.77 -9.20
CA GLY A 88 4.23 8.88 -10.26
C GLY A 88 4.84 7.57 -9.75
N PHE A 89 4.46 7.09 -8.57
CA PHE A 89 4.98 5.85 -8.00
C PHE A 89 4.63 4.64 -8.87
N ASN A 90 5.65 3.93 -9.35
CA ASN A 90 5.52 2.77 -10.26
C ASN A 90 5.73 1.42 -9.57
N GLY A 91 6.18 1.41 -8.31
CA GLY A 91 6.43 0.19 -7.55
C GLY A 91 5.14 -0.48 -7.07
N PHE A 92 5.27 -1.49 -6.23
CA PHE A 92 4.12 -2.15 -5.62
C PHE A 92 3.83 -1.62 -4.21
N VAL A 93 2.57 -1.69 -3.82
CA VAL A 93 2.08 -1.36 -2.48
C VAL A 93 1.77 -2.66 -1.76
N VAL A 94 2.46 -2.90 -0.65
CA VAL A 94 2.19 -4.00 0.27
C VAL A 94 1.47 -3.46 1.52
N THR A 95 0.59 -4.25 2.12
CA THR A 95 0.01 -3.89 3.41
C THR A 95 1.02 -4.07 4.54
N ASP A 96 0.77 -3.45 5.69
CA ASP A 96 1.36 -3.91 6.94
C ASP A 96 0.75 -5.26 7.35
N TYR A 97 1.28 -5.88 8.39
CA TYR A 97 0.89 -7.20 8.88
C TYR A 97 -0.62 -7.27 9.17
N THR A 98 -1.35 -8.09 8.44
CA THR A 98 -2.81 -8.24 8.54
C THR A 98 -3.63 -6.96 8.39
N ALA A 99 -3.09 -5.90 7.79
CA ALA A 99 -3.74 -4.58 7.81
C ALA A 99 -5.08 -4.52 7.04
N ILE A 100 -5.33 -5.42 6.10
CA ILE A 100 -6.66 -5.54 5.49
C ILE A 100 -7.67 -6.02 6.53
N ASN A 101 -7.31 -7.05 7.32
CA ASN A 101 -8.17 -7.61 8.36
C ASN A 101 -8.44 -6.59 9.47
N GLU A 102 -7.43 -5.78 9.82
CA GLU A 102 -7.57 -4.73 10.85
C GLU A 102 -8.64 -3.69 10.48
N MET A 103 -8.90 -3.44 9.20
CA MET A 103 -9.99 -2.56 8.77
C MET A 103 -11.38 -3.01 9.24
N ILE A 104 -11.56 -4.30 9.55
CA ILE A 104 -12.81 -4.82 10.13
C ILE A 104 -13.04 -4.19 11.51
N GLN A 105 -11.99 -4.07 12.33
CA GLN A 105 -12.05 -3.46 13.66
C GLN A 105 -12.35 -1.96 13.60
N HIS A 106 -12.04 -1.31 12.49
CA HIS A 106 -12.43 0.07 12.21
C HIS A 106 -13.86 0.22 11.68
N GLY A 107 -14.65 -0.87 11.64
CA GLY A 107 -16.04 -0.84 11.20
C GLY A 107 -16.25 -0.71 9.69
N MET A 108 -15.22 -1.01 8.87
CA MET A 108 -15.26 -0.86 7.42
C MET A 108 -16.03 -1.98 6.71
N GLY A 109 -16.49 -2.99 7.44
CA GLY A 109 -17.28 -4.11 6.92
C GLY A 109 -16.66 -5.49 7.21
N ASP A 110 -17.13 -6.50 6.50
CA ASP A 110 -16.61 -7.87 6.57
C ASP A 110 -15.30 -8.03 5.74
N LEU A 111 -14.69 -9.22 5.80
CA LEU A 111 -13.43 -9.50 5.13
C LEU A 111 -13.49 -9.25 3.61
N GLN A 112 -14.60 -9.59 2.95
CA GLN A 112 -14.77 -9.34 1.52
C GLN A 112 -14.81 -7.85 1.22
N THR A 113 -15.58 -7.09 2.02
CA THR A 113 -15.72 -5.64 1.86
C THR A 113 -14.38 -4.92 2.03
N VAL A 114 -13.63 -5.24 3.08
CA VAL A 114 -12.32 -4.59 3.31
C VAL A 114 -11.27 -4.99 2.27
N SER A 115 -11.32 -6.23 1.75
CA SER A 115 -10.47 -6.65 0.63
C SER A 115 -10.75 -5.85 -0.64
N ILE A 116 -12.02 -5.64 -0.97
CA ILE A 116 -12.44 -4.82 -2.12
C ILE A 116 -11.96 -3.39 -1.95
N LEU A 117 -12.11 -2.81 -0.74
CA LEU A 117 -11.62 -1.46 -0.45
C LEU A 117 -10.12 -1.35 -0.65
N ALA A 118 -9.33 -2.29 -0.12
CA ALA A 118 -7.87 -2.31 -0.28
C ALA A 118 -7.46 -2.45 -1.76
N MET A 119 -8.07 -3.38 -2.50
CA MET A 119 -7.81 -3.57 -3.94
C MET A 119 -8.10 -2.29 -4.73
N LYS A 120 -9.26 -1.67 -4.51
CA LYS A 120 -9.66 -0.42 -5.18
C LYS A 120 -8.87 0.81 -4.73
N ALA A 121 -8.32 0.77 -3.53
CA ALA A 121 -7.40 1.81 -3.07
C ALA A 121 -6.04 1.74 -3.76
N GLY A 122 -5.63 0.58 -4.28
CA GLY A 122 -4.39 0.40 -5.00
C GLY A 122 -3.33 -0.43 -4.26
N VAL A 123 -3.76 -1.24 -3.29
CA VAL A 123 -2.92 -2.28 -2.67
C VAL A 123 -2.68 -3.41 -3.66
N ASP A 124 -1.44 -3.84 -3.79
CA ASP A 124 -1.04 -4.90 -4.72
C ASP A 124 -0.75 -6.23 -4.01
N MET A 125 -0.35 -6.19 -2.73
CA MET A 125 0.07 -7.36 -1.97
C MET A 125 -0.46 -7.31 -0.53
N ASP A 126 -1.12 -8.37 -0.10
CA ASP A 126 -1.62 -8.56 1.27
C ASP A 126 -0.57 -9.29 2.11
N MET A 127 -0.10 -8.66 3.19
CA MET A 127 0.88 -9.26 4.08
C MET A 127 0.18 -10.12 5.13
N VAL A 128 0.31 -11.45 4.99
CA VAL A 128 -0.13 -12.50 5.95
C VAL A 128 -1.65 -12.63 6.13
N GLY A 129 -2.42 -11.58 5.86
CA GLY A 129 -3.85 -11.51 6.16
C GLY A 129 -4.73 -12.51 5.39
N GLU A 130 -4.24 -13.08 4.27
CA GLU A 130 -4.97 -13.97 3.36
C GLU A 130 -6.29 -13.40 2.83
N ALA A 131 -6.55 -12.11 3.06
CA ALA A 131 -7.80 -11.47 2.70
C ALA A 131 -8.04 -11.52 1.18
N PHE A 132 -7.03 -11.19 0.39
CA PHE A 132 -7.10 -11.28 -1.06
C PHE A 132 -7.28 -12.73 -1.54
N GLN A 133 -6.51 -13.66 -0.99
CA GLN A 133 -6.57 -15.07 -1.36
C GLN A 133 -7.96 -15.66 -1.11
N ARG A 134 -8.60 -15.28 0.00
CA ARG A 134 -9.88 -15.83 0.44
C ARG A 134 -11.09 -15.21 -0.24
N THR A 135 -10.99 -13.97 -0.73
CA THR A 135 -12.19 -13.21 -1.12
C THR A 135 -12.20 -12.71 -2.57
N LEU A 136 -11.04 -12.53 -3.23
CA LEU A 136 -11.00 -11.90 -4.55
C LEU A 136 -11.68 -12.74 -5.65
N LYS A 137 -11.62 -14.07 -5.56
CA LYS A 137 -12.32 -14.93 -6.52
C LYS A 137 -13.82 -14.67 -6.49
N GLN A 138 -14.43 -14.71 -5.32
CA GLN A 138 -15.85 -14.42 -5.14
C GLN A 138 -16.18 -12.99 -5.56
N SER A 139 -15.35 -12.02 -5.17
CA SER A 139 -15.55 -10.60 -5.52
C SER A 139 -15.52 -10.35 -7.03
N LEU A 140 -14.69 -11.12 -7.76
CA LEU A 140 -14.64 -11.09 -9.23
C LEU A 140 -15.92 -11.70 -9.85
N GLU A 141 -16.35 -12.86 -9.35
CA GLU A 141 -17.58 -13.52 -9.79
C GLU A 141 -18.82 -12.65 -9.56
N GLU A 142 -18.85 -11.89 -8.48
CA GLU A 142 -19.91 -10.94 -8.15
C GLU A 142 -19.77 -9.57 -8.86
N GLY A 143 -18.72 -9.37 -9.67
CA GLY A 143 -18.47 -8.11 -10.37
C GLY A 143 -18.09 -6.92 -9.47
N LYS A 144 -17.70 -7.18 -8.23
CA LYS A 144 -17.30 -6.15 -7.26
C LYS A 144 -15.86 -5.65 -7.48
N VAL A 145 -15.00 -6.51 -8.04
CA VAL A 145 -13.69 -6.16 -8.57
C VAL A 145 -13.58 -6.66 -10.00
N THR A 146 -12.70 -6.07 -10.79
CA THR A 146 -12.47 -6.44 -12.17
C THR A 146 -11.22 -7.31 -12.32
N ARG A 147 -11.17 -8.12 -13.36
CA ARG A 147 -9.97 -8.86 -13.73
C ARG A 147 -8.77 -7.93 -13.94
N ALA A 148 -8.99 -6.76 -14.52
CA ALA A 148 -7.94 -5.80 -14.78
C ALA A 148 -7.30 -5.24 -13.50
N GLU A 149 -8.08 -5.03 -12.42
CA GLU A 149 -7.55 -4.60 -11.13
C GLU A 149 -6.65 -5.67 -10.52
N ILE A 150 -7.08 -6.93 -10.54
CA ILE A 150 -6.29 -8.06 -10.03
C ILE A 150 -5.02 -8.27 -10.86
N ASP A 151 -5.13 -8.27 -12.18
CA ASP A 151 -3.99 -8.45 -13.08
C ASP A 151 -2.97 -7.32 -12.94
N GLN A 152 -3.42 -6.08 -12.70
CA GLN A 152 -2.54 -4.94 -12.48
C GLN A 152 -1.77 -5.06 -11.15
N ALA A 153 -2.42 -5.49 -10.07
CA ALA A 153 -1.77 -5.73 -8.79
C ALA A 153 -0.72 -6.84 -8.90
N CYS A 154 -1.08 -7.96 -9.50
CA CYS A 154 -0.17 -9.08 -9.77
C CYS A 154 1.03 -8.64 -10.63
N ARG A 155 0.78 -7.88 -11.71
CA ARG A 155 1.83 -7.36 -12.59
C ARG A 155 2.87 -6.55 -11.85
N ARG A 156 2.48 -5.64 -10.96
CA ARG A 156 3.43 -4.81 -10.19
C ARG A 156 4.34 -5.64 -9.29
N VAL A 157 3.81 -6.68 -8.68
CA VAL A 157 4.60 -7.62 -7.86
C VAL A 157 5.57 -8.42 -8.74
N LEU A 158 5.10 -8.91 -9.90
CA LEU A 158 5.95 -9.65 -10.86
C LEU A 158 7.05 -8.75 -11.46
N GLU A 159 6.74 -7.49 -11.78
CA GLU A 159 7.73 -6.51 -12.24
C GLU A 159 8.80 -6.22 -11.19
N ALA A 160 8.44 -6.17 -9.90
CA ALA A 160 9.41 -6.05 -8.82
C ALA A 160 10.33 -7.27 -8.76
N LYS A 161 9.78 -8.48 -8.84
CA LYS A 161 10.57 -9.72 -8.90
C LYS A 161 11.49 -9.77 -10.12
N TYR A 162 11.01 -9.32 -11.28
CA TYR A 162 11.82 -9.23 -12.49
C TYR A 162 13.00 -8.26 -12.33
N LYS A 163 12.76 -7.07 -11.78
CA LYS A 163 13.81 -6.08 -11.51
C LYS A 163 14.87 -6.57 -10.53
N LEU A 164 14.51 -7.50 -9.66
CA LEU A 164 15.41 -8.14 -8.69
C LEU A 164 16.16 -9.35 -9.27
N GLY A 165 15.90 -9.73 -10.54
CA GLY A 165 16.54 -10.90 -11.17
C GLY A 165 15.99 -12.25 -10.68
N LEU A 166 14.90 -12.28 -9.90
CA LEU A 166 14.40 -13.50 -9.24
C LEU A 166 13.78 -14.54 -10.18
N PHE A 167 13.72 -14.28 -11.48
CA PHE A 167 13.32 -15.28 -12.49
C PHE A 167 14.52 -16.01 -13.10
N GLU A 168 15.70 -15.44 -12.98
CA GLU A 168 16.95 -15.95 -13.53
C GLU A 168 17.78 -16.62 -12.43
N ASP A 169 17.81 -16.01 -11.23
CA ASP A 169 18.47 -16.51 -10.04
C ASP A 169 17.59 -16.24 -8.81
N PRO A 170 16.67 -17.20 -8.47
CA PRO A 170 15.66 -17.05 -7.42
C PRO A 170 16.21 -17.17 -6.00
#